data_30f58e5f0cdeecfa3546c7e02865ae6c
#
_entry.id   30f58e5f0cdeecfa3546c7e02865ae6c
#
_cell.length_a   1.000
_cell.length_b   1.000
_cell.length_c   1.000
_cell.angle_alpha   90.00
_cell.angle_beta   90.00
_cell.angle_gamma   90.00
#
_symmetry.space_group_name_H-M   'P 1'
#
loop_
_entity.id
_entity.type
_entity.pdbx_description
1 polymer ?
#
loop_
_entity_poly.entity_id
_entity_poly.type
_entity_poly.pdbx_seq_one_letter_code
_entity_poly.pdbx_strand_id
1 'polypeptide(L)'
;ISLYKKQRPELDDLPTKKPKTIFYKPEYSSGNGTEQMKNLFGEKAFKNPKPEELIQDFITITTNENDIVLDYHLGSGTTAAVAHKMNRQYIGIEQMDYIETLAVERMKKVIDGEQGGISKAVNWQGGGEFVYAELSPFNETAKQQILTCENSDDIKTLFNELYERYFLKYNVSVNEFSQIIEEPEFQSLALDEQKQMMLEMLDLNQMYISLSEMDDEQFAGCLNDDDKALSRAFYQSVKHQAEKKDGE
;
A
#
# COMPACT_ATOMS: atom_id res chain seq x y z
N ILE A 1 19.90 -17.57 49.03
CA ILE A 1 20.90 -16.69 48.39
C ILE A 1 20.80 -16.93 46.88
N SER A 2 20.31 -15.90 46.16
CA SER A 2 20.23 -15.97 44.68
C SER A 2 21.55 -15.48 44.12
N LEU A 3 22.26 -16.33 43.42
CA LEU A 3 23.47 -15.95 42.71
C LEU A 3 23.12 -15.41 41.32
N TYR A 4 23.40 -14.13 41.12
CA TYR A 4 23.26 -13.49 39.80
C TYR A 4 24.62 -13.49 39.11
N LYS A 5 24.70 -14.09 37.92
CA LYS A 5 25.87 -13.98 37.06
C LYS A 5 25.89 -12.57 36.46
N LYS A 6 26.89 -11.75 36.78
CA LYS A 6 27.11 -10.47 36.15
C LYS A 6 27.59 -10.74 34.72
N GLN A 7 26.70 -10.52 33.75
CA GLN A 7 27.07 -10.55 32.33
C GLN A 7 27.91 -9.29 32.07
N ARG A 8 29.16 -9.44 31.77
CA ARG A 8 30.00 -8.33 31.29
C ARG A 8 29.82 -8.26 29.78
N PRO A 9 29.49 -7.08 29.21
CA PRO A 9 29.51 -6.92 27.76
C PRO A 9 30.94 -7.20 27.26
N GLU A 10 31.04 -7.79 26.08
CA GLU A 10 32.31 -7.87 25.35
C GLU A 10 32.76 -6.46 24.95
N LEU A 11 34.02 -6.30 24.48
CA LEU A 11 34.65 -4.98 24.33
C LEU A 11 33.85 -4.05 23.38
N ASP A 12 33.08 -4.63 22.45
CA ASP A 12 32.27 -3.91 21.44
C ASP A 12 30.75 -3.94 21.73
N ASP A 13 30.34 -4.56 22.85
CA ASP A 13 28.94 -4.58 23.24
C ASP A 13 28.51 -3.23 23.82
N LEU A 14 27.73 -2.49 23.07
CA LEU A 14 27.04 -1.33 23.61
C LEU A 14 25.97 -1.76 24.63
N PRO A 15 25.86 -1.06 25.78
CA PRO A 15 24.85 -1.40 26.77
C PRO A 15 23.45 -1.17 26.19
N THR A 16 22.78 -2.27 25.87
CA THR A 16 21.42 -2.24 25.35
C THR A 16 20.38 -2.31 26.45
N LYS A 17 19.37 -1.51 26.37
CA LYS A 17 18.22 -1.54 27.27
C LYS A 17 17.05 -2.19 26.54
N LYS A 18 16.49 -3.25 27.12
CA LYS A 18 15.29 -3.88 26.55
C LYS A 18 14.18 -2.86 26.36
N PRO A 19 13.48 -2.87 25.23
CA PRO A 19 12.33 -2.00 25.04
C PRO A 19 11.25 -2.31 26.08
N LYS A 20 10.52 -1.28 26.47
CA LYS A 20 9.39 -1.40 27.39
C LYS A 20 8.11 -1.61 26.58
N THR A 21 7.09 -2.20 27.21
CA THR A 21 5.75 -2.33 26.62
C THR A 21 5.00 -1.00 26.53
N ILE A 22 5.48 0.04 27.22
CA ILE A 22 4.91 1.38 27.20
C ILE A 22 5.94 2.37 26.63
N PHE A 23 5.54 3.05 25.56
CA PHE A 23 6.30 4.11 24.91
C PHE A 23 5.82 5.47 25.43
N TYR A 24 6.64 6.13 26.26
CA TYR A 24 6.24 7.35 26.99
C TYR A 24 7.28 8.48 26.97
N LYS A 25 8.26 8.41 26.06
CA LYS A 25 9.24 9.50 25.95
C LYS A 25 8.54 10.80 25.50
N PRO A 26 9.05 11.97 25.96
CA PRO A 26 8.51 13.27 25.54
C PRO A 26 8.48 13.46 24.02
N GLU A 27 9.47 12.88 23.33
CA GLU A 27 9.63 12.93 21.86
C GLU A 27 8.47 12.26 21.13
N TYR A 28 7.75 11.35 21.78
CA TYR A 28 6.60 10.63 21.17
C TYR A 28 5.29 11.43 21.20
N SER A 29 5.32 12.65 21.74
CA SER A 29 4.15 13.51 21.78
C SER A 29 3.61 13.79 20.37
N SER A 30 2.29 13.72 20.20
CA SER A 30 1.63 14.11 18.95
C SER A 30 1.88 15.57 18.55
N GLY A 31 2.23 16.41 19.53
CA GLY A 31 2.68 17.80 19.31
C GLY A 31 3.93 17.86 18.44
N ASN A 32 4.90 16.99 18.70
CA ASN A 32 6.15 16.93 17.92
C ASN A 32 5.87 16.51 16.47
N GLY A 33 5.00 15.52 16.25
CA GLY A 33 4.59 15.17 14.90
C GLY A 33 3.93 16.34 14.15
N THR A 34 3.10 17.11 14.85
CA THR A 34 2.47 18.33 14.27
C THR A 34 3.51 19.40 13.95
N GLU A 35 4.52 19.59 14.80
CA GLU A 35 5.59 20.54 14.57
C GLU A 35 6.50 20.11 13.41
N GLN A 36 6.83 18.82 13.31
CA GLN A 36 7.58 18.27 12.17
C GLN A 36 6.84 18.53 10.85
N MET A 37 5.53 18.30 10.81
CA MET A 37 4.72 18.60 9.62
C MET A 37 4.67 20.10 9.29
N LYS A 38 4.57 20.96 10.29
CA LYS A 38 4.63 22.41 10.08
C LYS A 38 5.97 22.87 9.52
N ASN A 39 7.06 22.31 10.05
CA ASN A 39 8.40 22.64 9.55
C ASN A 39 8.61 22.18 8.11
N LEU A 40 7.98 21.06 7.74
CA LEU A 40 8.11 20.48 6.41
C LEU A 40 7.23 21.18 5.35
N PHE A 41 6.00 21.57 5.72
CA PHE A 41 5.00 22.13 4.78
C PHE A 41 4.66 23.61 5.04
N GLY A 42 5.18 24.20 6.09
CA GLY A 42 4.86 25.60 6.47
C GLY A 42 3.55 25.76 7.25
N GLU A 43 2.73 24.71 7.31
CA GLU A 43 1.42 24.70 7.94
C GLU A 43 1.07 23.37 8.61
N LYS A 44 -0.07 23.34 9.34
CA LYS A 44 -0.60 22.09 9.90
C LYS A 44 -1.30 21.28 8.83
N ALA A 45 -0.53 20.65 7.94
CA ALA A 45 -1.03 19.91 6.79
C ALA A 45 -1.79 18.61 7.12
N PHE A 46 -1.65 18.08 8.36
CA PHE A 46 -2.32 16.84 8.78
C PHE A 46 -2.80 16.91 10.22
N LYS A 47 -3.91 16.24 10.54
CA LYS A 47 -4.58 16.38 11.85
C LYS A 47 -3.80 15.75 13.01
N ASN A 48 -3.30 14.54 12.84
CA ASN A 48 -2.65 13.76 13.89
C ASN A 48 -1.42 13.00 13.36
N PRO A 49 -0.38 13.69 12.88
CA PRO A 49 0.81 13.03 12.39
C PRO A 49 1.56 12.37 13.56
N LYS A 50 2.15 11.21 13.31
CA LYS A 50 3.04 10.58 14.29
C LYS A 50 4.40 11.25 14.22
N PRO A 51 5.10 11.45 15.35
CA PRO A 51 6.48 11.93 15.33
C PRO A 51 7.42 10.83 14.82
N GLU A 52 8.44 11.24 14.07
CA GLU A 52 9.41 10.30 13.48
C GLU A 52 10.17 9.50 14.55
N GLU A 53 10.44 10.07 15.70
CA GLU A 53 11.15 9.42 16.81
C GLU A 53 10.42 8.19 17.35
N LEU A 54 9.09 8.22 17.37
CA LEU A 54 8.29 7.05 17.77
C LEU A 54 8.41 5.92 16.76
N ILE A 55 8.31 6.25 15.48
CA ILE A 55 8.40 5.28 14.39
C ILE A 55 9.84 4.74 14.28
N GLN A 56 10.84 5.60 14.51
CA GLN A 56 12.25 5.20 14.57
C GLN A 56 12.48 4.08 15.59
N ASP A 57 11.96 4.24 16.82
CA ASP A 57 12.12 3.21 17.84
C ASP A 57 11.41 1.91 17.45
N PHE A 58 10.22 1.96 16.83
CA PHE A 58 9.55 0.76 16.33
C PHE A 58 10.38 0.04 15.24
N ILE A 59 10.85 0.78 14.25
CA ILE A 59 11.66 0.23 13.15
C ILE A 59 12.97 -0.36 13.69
N THR A 60 13.62 0.34 14.63
CA THR A 60 14.88 -0.12 15.23
C THR A 60 14.75 -1.46 15.96
N ILE A 61 13.63 -1.69 16.66
CA ILE A 61 13.46 -2.92 17.47
C ILE A 61 12.87 -4.09 16.68
N THR A 62 12.34 -3.85 15.49
CA THR A 62 11.62 -4.88 14.70
C THR A 62 12.27 -5.24 13.39
N THR A 63 13.20 -4.41 12.88
CA THR A 63 13.79 -4.58 11.55
C THR A 63 15.29 -4.33 11.54
N ASN A 64 15.96 -4.89 10.54
CA ASN A 64 17.33 -4.56 10.17
C ASN A 64 17.35 -3.67 8.93
N GLU A 65 18.54 -3.20 8.52
CA GLU A 65 18.71 -2.50 7.25
C GLU A 65 18.27 -3.39 6.07
N ASN A 66 17.64 -2.77 5.09
CA ASN A 66 17.05 -3.40 3.91
C ASN A 66 15.82 -4.31 4.16
N ASP A 67 15.34 -4.47 5.39
CA ASP A 67 14.06 -5.12 5.62
C ASP A 67 12.90 -4.26 5.07
N ILE A 68 11.77 -4.90 4.79
CA ILE A 68 10.59 -4.24 4.23
C ILE A 68 9.64 -3.84 5.37
N VAL A 69 9.27 -2.58 5.41
CA VAL A 69 8.28 -2.02 6.33
C VAL A 69 6.97 -1.79 5.57
N LEU A 70 5.89 -2.41 6.00
CA LEU A 70 4.55 -2.21 5.44
C LEU A 70 3.73 -1.31 6.38
N ASP A 71 3.17 -0.22 5.82
CA ASP A 71 2.16 0.60 6.47
C ASP A 71 0.95 0.75 5.54
N TYR A 72 -0.14 0.03 5.84
CA TYR A 72 -1.35 0.04 5.03
C TYR A 72 -2.37 1.11 5.44
N HIS A 73 -1.99 2.02 6.36
CA HIS A 73 -2.70 3.25 6.72
C HIS A 73 -1.70 4.40 6.82
N LEU A 74 -1.01 4.68 5.71
CA LEU A 74 0.18 5.53 5.64
C LEU A 74 -0.02 6.95 6.21
N GLY A 75 -1.21 7.50 6.03
CA GLY A 75 -1.54 8.84 6.51
C GLY A 75 -0.60 9.90 5.97
N SER A 76 0.09 10.59 6.88
CA SER A 76 1.04 11.65 6.53
C SER A 76 2.41 11.15 6.03
N GLY A 77 2.61 9.86 5.82
CA GLY A 77 3.86 9.29 5.31
C GLY A 77 5.00 9.19 6.34
N THR A 78 4.70 9.26 7.64
CA THR A 78 5.77 9.22 8.67
C THR A 78 6.55 7.92 8.63
N THR A 79 5.87 6.78 8.50
CA THR A 79 6.51 5.46 8.45
C THR A 79 7.44 5.33 7.25
N ALA A 80 6.98 5.75 6.06
CA ALA A 80 7.80 5.74 4.85
C ALA A 80 9.03 6.64 4.99
N ALA A 81 8.86 7.87 5.52
CA ALA A 81 9.96 8.80 5.75
C ALA A 81 11.03 8.22 6.67
N VAL A 82 10.62 7.63 7.80
CA VAL A 82 11.55 7.02 8.76
C VAL A 82 12.23 5.78 8.17
N ALA A 83 11.48 4.89 7.52
CA ALA A 83 12.02 3.71 6.88
C ALA A 83 13.10 4.09 5.84
N HIS A 84 12.81 5.07 4.99
CA HIS A 84 13.73 5.59 3.98
C HIS A 84 15.01 6.16 4.60
N LYS A 85 14.90 7.05 5.60
CA LYS A 85 16.04 7.64 6.32
C LYS A 85 16.89 6.59 7.05
N MET A 86 16.31 5.45 7.39
CA MET A 86 16.99 4.36 8.11
C MET A 86 17.43 3.21 7.18
N ASN A 87 17.44 3.39 5.87
CA ASN A 87 17.80 2.37 4.87
C ASN A 87 16.95 1.08 4.98
N ARG A 88 15.64 1.24 5.20
CA ARG A 88 14.66 0.16 5.05
C ARG A 88 13.89 0.38 3.76
N GLN A 89 13.48 -0.71 3.14
CA GLN A 89 12.46 -0.67 2.10
C GLN A 89 11.09 -0.43 2.74
N TYR A 90 10.15 0.11 1.99
CA TYR A 90 8.81 0.33 2.53
C TYR A 90 7.75 0.19 1.44
N ILE A 91 6.56 -0.23 1.90
CA ILE A 91 5.33 -0.23 1.14
C ILE A 91 4.32 0.57 1.96
N GLY A 92 3.91 1.71 1.44
CA GLY A 92 2.91 2.56 2.07
C GLY A 92 1.62 2.56 1.27
N ILE A 93 0.48 2.31 1.91
CA ILE A 93 -0.83 2.32 1.29
C ILE A 93 -1.70 3.37 1.98
N GLU A 94 -2.37 4.19 1.20
CA GLU A 94 -3.34 5.17 1.68
C GLU A 94 -4.52 5.24 0.71
N GLN A 95 -5.71 5.26 1.25
CA GLN A 95 -6.94 5.31 0.46
C GLN A 95 -7.37 6.73 0.10
N MET A 96 -6.93 7.71 0.87
CA MET A 96 -7.42 9.09 0.78
C MET A 96 -6.61 9.90 -0.23
N ASP A 97 -7.28 10.78 -0.96
CA ASP A 97 -6.70 11.63 -2.02
C ASP A 97 -5.51 12.48 -1.57
N TYR A 98 -5.38 12.75 -0.27
CA TYR A 98 -4.24 13.50 0.25
C TYR A 98 -2.90 12.75 0.16
N ILE A 99 -2.87 11.49 -0.23
CA ILE A 99 -1.61 10.73 -0.38
C ILE A 99 -0.65 11.48 -1.31
N GLU A 100 -1.14 11.99 -2.43
CA GLU A 100 -0.34 12.70 -3.41
C GLU A 100 0.21 14.02 -2.84
N THR A 101 -0.66 14.81 -2.20
CA THR A 101 -0.31 16.15 -1.71
C THR A 101 0.45 16.14 -0.39
N LEU A 102 0.43 15.05 0.36
CA LEU A 102 1.11 14.95 1.66
C LEU A 102 2.21 13.89 1.67
N ALA A 103 1.87 12.60 1.54
CA ALA A 103 2.86 11.54 1.70
C ALA A 103 3.90 11.56 0.58
N VAL A 104 3.46 11.71 -0.68
CA VAL A 104 4.35 11.82 -1.84
C VAL A 104 5.23 13.06 -1.74
N GLU A 105 4.66 14.22 -1.42
CA GLU A 105 5.42 15.46 -1.25
C GLU A 105 6.39 15.39 -0.06
N ARG A 106 6.01 14.71 1.03
CA ARG A 106 6.94 14.42 2.12
C ARG A 106 8.12 13.59 1.64
N MET A 107 7.86 12.52 0.88
CA MET A 107 8.93 11.65 0.38
C MET A 107 9.86 12.36 -0.58
N LYS A 108 9.35 13.24 -1.44
CA LYS A 108 10.19 14.11 -2.28
C LYS A 108 11.16 14.95 -1.44
N LYS A 109 10.65 15.60 -0.38
CA LYS A 109 11.48 16.39 0.54
C LYS A 109 12.51 15.54 1.31
N VAL A 110 12.14 14.31 1.71
CA VAL A 110 13.07 13.36 2.32
C VAL A 110 14.21 13.02 1.35
N ILE A 111 13.91 12.71 0.10
CA ILE A 111 14.90 12.42 -0.93
C ILE A 111 15.80 13.65 -1.19
N ASP A 112 15.24 14.85 -1.17
CA ASP A 112 16.00 16.12 -1.29
C ASP A 112 16.86 16.41 -0.07
N GLY A 113 16.81 15.59 0.99
CA GLY A 113 17.68 15.71 2.16
C GLY A 113 17.16 16.67 3.23
N GLU A 114 15.85 16.78 3.44
CA GLU A 114 15.29 17.59 4.53
C GLU A 114 15.90 17.18 5.89
N GLN A 115 16.07 18.14 6.80
CA GLN A 115 16.81 17.97 8.04
C GLN A 115 15.93 17.98 9.30
N GLY A 116 14.62 17.74 9.16
CA GLY A 116 13.67 17.60 10.26
C GLY A 116 13.64 16.19 10.87
N GLY A 117 12.82 16.04 11.89
CA GLY A 117 12.61 14.76 12.56
C GLY A 117 13.91 14.07 12.96
N ILE A 118 14.07 12.83 12.54
CA ILE A 118 15.24 12.00 12.87
C ILE A 118 16.46 12.23 11.97
N SER A 119 16.38 13.10 10.95
CA SER A 119 17.42 13.25 9.92
C SER A 119 18.81 13.43 10.51
N LYS A 120 18.95 14.28 11.54
CA LYS A 120 20.24 14.50 12.22
C LYS A 120 20.70 13.28 13.02
N ALA A 121 19.78 12.57 13.65
CA ALA A 121 20.09 11.41 14.49
C ALA A 121 20.63 10.23 13.66
N VAL A 122 20.15 10.07 12.41
CA VAL A 122 20.59 9.02 11.49
C VAL A 122 21.57 9.52 10.42
N ASN A 123 22.04 10.78 10.54
CA ASN A 123 22.95 11.42 9.57
C ASN A 123 22.42 11.39 8.14
N TRP A 124 21.12 11.65 7.96
CA TRP A 124 20.48 11.67 6.65
C TRP A 124 20.96 12.85 5.80
N GLN A 125 21.34 12.57 4.55
CA GLN A 125 21.83 13.59 3.62
C GLN A 125 20.98 13.66 2.33
N GLY A 126 19.88 12.92 2.27
CA GLY A 126 19.10 12.78 1.05
C GLY A 126 19.50 11.60 0.21
N GLY A 127 18.83 11.46 -0.93
CA GLY A 127 19.05 10.41 -1.92
C GLY A 127 18.01 9.29 -1.87
N GLY A 128 18.21 8.31 -2.75
CA GLY A 128 17.26 7.22 -2.97
C GLY A 128 16.14 7.61 -3.92
N GLU A 129 15.18 6.73 -4.04
CA GLU A 129 14.00 6.89 -4.89
C GLU A 129 12.81 6.15 -4.28
N PHE A 130 11.62 6.45 -4.75
CA PHE A 130 10.41 5.66 -4.46
C PHE A 130 9.52 5.62 -5.68
N VAL A 131 8.65 4.63 -5.73
CA VAL A 131 7.61 4.50 -6.76
C VAL A 131 6.29 4.93 -6.15
N TYR A 132 5.61 5.85 -6.80
CA TYR A 132 4.22 6.18 -6.53
C TYR A 132 3.35 5.51 -7.59
N ALA A 133 2.34 4.78 -7.15
CA ALA A 133 1.40 4.12 -8.03
C ALA A 133 -0.02 4.31 -7.51
N GLU A 134 -0.95 4.55 -8.42
CA GLU A 134 -2.38 4.55 -8.13
C GLU A 134 -2.98 3.27 -8.71
N LEU A 135 -3.88 2.66 -7.93
CA LEU A 135 -4.70 1.59 -8.46
C LEU A 135 -5.59 2.16 -9.56
N SER A 136 -5.60 1.51 -10.70
CA SER A 136 -6.43 1.94 -11.82
C SER A 136 -7.91 2.01 -11.38
N PRO A 137 -8.64 3.09 -11.71
CA PRO A 137 -10.04 3.28 -11.28
C PRO A 137 -11.04 2.41 -12.06
N PHE A 138 -10.67 1.17 -12.43
CA PHE A 138 -11.52 0.29 -13.23
C PHE A 138 -12.88 0.06 -12.59
N ASN A 139 -12.93 -0.17 -11.28
CA ASN A 139 -14.18 -0.39 -10.57
C ASN A 139 -15.07 0.86 -10.58
N GLU A 140 -14.49 2.03 -10.38
CA GLU A 140 -15.27 3.27 -10.40
C GLU A 140 -15.77 3.57 -11.81
N THR A 141 -14.96 3.36 -12.84
CA THR A 141 -15.37 3.48 -14.23
C THR A 141 -16.50 2.52 -14.57
N ALA A 142 -16.36 1.23 -14.20
CA ALA A 142 -17.39 0.22 -14.41
C ALA A 142 -18.68 0.58 -13.65
N LYS A 143 -18.57 1.02 -12.40
CA LYS A 143 -19.70 1.48 -11.60
C LYS A 143 -20.44 2.65 -12.26
N GLN A 144 -19.71 3.65 -12.74
CA GLN A 144 -20.34 4.78 -13.45
C GLN A 144 -21.04 4.33 -14.72
N GLN A 145 -20.45 3.42 -15.48
CA GLN A 145 -21.06 2.83 -16.66
C GLN A 145 -22.35 2.07 -16.32
N ILE A 146 -22.36 1.26 -15.26
CA ILE A 146 -23.56 0.54 -14.79
C ILE A 146 -24.66 1.53 -14.41
N LEU A 147 -24.32 2.58 -13.66
CA LEU A 147 -25.28 3.58 -13.23
C LEU A 147 -25.94 4.32 -14.42
N THR A 148 -25.24 4.46 -15.55
CA THR A 148 -25.73 5.12 -16.75
C THR A 148 -26.56 4.22 -17.67
N CYS A 149 -26.64 2.91 -17.45
CA CYS A 149 -27.50 2.02 -18.23
C CYS A 149 -28.98 2.46 -18.12
N GLU A 150 -29.69 2.48 -19.21
CA GLU A 150 -31.08 2.92 -19.29
C GLU A 150 -32.09 1.75 -19.37
N ASN A 151 -31.61 0.55 -19.70
CA ASN A 151 -32.44 -0.66 -19.83
C ASN A 151 -31.61 -1.93 -19.58
N SER A 152 -32.29 -3.09 -19.54
CA SER A 152 -31.66 -4.40 -19.30
C SER A 152 -30.68 -4.81 -20.40
N ASP A 153 -30.91 -4.42 -21.66
CA ASP A 153 -30.02 -4.75 -22.78
C ASP A 153 -28.69 -3.99 -22.65
N ASP A 154 -28.73 -2.76 -22.14
CA ASP A 154 -27.51 -2.00 -21.84
C ASP A 154 -26.70 -2.68 -20.75
N ILE A 155 -27.36 -3.16 -19.69
CA ILE A 155 -26.71 -3.90 -18.59
C ILE A 155 -26.04 -5.16 -19.12
N LYS A 156 -26.73 -5.92 -19.95
CA LYS A 156 -26.20 -7.13 -20.54
C LYS A 156 -25.02 -6.86 -21.48
N THR A 157 -25.12 -5.84 -22.30
CA THR A 157 -24.05 -5.41 -23.20
C THR A 157 -22.83 -4.98 -22.41
N LEU A 158 -23.01 -4.14 -21.41
CA LEU A 158 -21.95 -3.66 -20.54
C LEU A 158 -21.30 -4.82 -19.75
N PHE A 159 -22.11 -5.75 -19.22
CA PHE A 159 -21.57 -6.93 -18.54
C PHE A 159 -20.64 -7.72 -19.46
N ASN A 160 -21.04 -7.99 -20.71
CA ASN A 160 -20.21 -8.70 -21.66
C ASN A 160 -18.93 -7.95 -22.02
N GLU A 161 -18.98 -6.62 -22.13
CA GLU A 161 -17.80 -5.79 -22.34
C GLU A 161 -16.85 -5.86 -21.14
N LEU A 162 -17.35 -5.74 -19.91
CA LEU A 162 -16.56 -5.83 -18.68
C LEU A 162 -16.00 -7.25 -18.52
N TYR A 163 -16.79 -8.28 -18.81
CA TYR A 163 -16.37 -9.67 -18.74
C TYR A 163 -15.19 -9.97 -19.67
N GLU A 164 -15.21 -9.44 -20.89
CA GLU A 164 -14.14 -9.64 -21.87
C GLU A 164 -12.91 -8.74 -21.60
N ARG A 165 -13.10 -7.50 -21.11
CA ARG A 165 -12.06 -6.49 -20.99
C ARG A 165 -11.37 -6.44 -19.63
N TYR A 166 -12.07 -6.75 -18.53
CA TYR A 166 -11.67 -6.38 -17.18
C TYR A 166 -11.60 -7.55 -16.20
N PHE A 167 -10.97 -8.66 -16.58
CA PHE A 167 -10.58 -9.70 -15.63
C PHE A 167 -11.72 -10.45 -14.92
N LEU A 168 -12.94 -10.33 -15.34
CA LEU A 168 -14.06 -10.96 -14.67
C LEU A 168 -14.17 -12.48 -14.95
N LYS A 169 -13.44 -13.01 -15.92
CA LYS A 169 -13.53 -14.42 -16.36
C LYS A 169 -13.13 -15.47 -15.32
N TYR A 170 -12.35 -15.08 -14.32
CA TYR A 170 -11.79 -16.03 -13.36
C TYR A 170 -12.49 -16.03 -11.99
N ASN A 171 -13.45 -15.18 -11.79
CA ASN A 171 -14.23 -15.20 -10.56
C ASN A 171 -15.42 -16.12 -10.70
N VAL A 172 -15.56 -17.08 -9.77
CA VAL A 172 -16.69 -18.03 -9.76
C VAL A 172 -18.02 -17.28 -9.72
N SER A 173 -18.13 -16.26 -8.88
CA SER A 173 -19.34 -15.44 -8.76
C SER A 173 -19.70 -14.70 -10.03
N VAL A 174 -18.71 -14.29 -10.83
CA VAL A 174 -18.93 -13.65 -12.12
C VAL A 174 -19.37 -14.65 -13.17
N ASN A 175 -18.82 -15.85 -13.17
CA ASN A 175 -19.26 -16.92 -14.06
C ASN A 175 -20.69 -17.37 -13.73
N GLU A 176 -21.07 -17.40 -12.45
CA GLU A 176 -22.45 -17.63 -12.04
C GLU A 176 -23.36 -16.49 -12.48
N PHE A 177 -22.92 -15.23 -12.32
CA PHE A 177 -23.68 -14.06 -12.76
C PHE A 177 -23.87 -14.02 -14.28
N SER A 178 -22.91 -14.53 -15.07
CA SER A 178 -23.08 -14.65 -16.55
C SER A 178 -24.25 -15.53 -16.97
N GLN A 179 -24.64 -16.49 -16.13
CA GLN A 179 -25.81 -17.31 -16.33
C GLN A 179 -27.08 -16.59 -15.85
N ILE A 180 -26.99 -15.96 -14.67
CA ILE A 180 -28.12 -15.22 -14.07
C ILE A 180 -28.61 -14.10 -14.98
N ILE A 181 -27.71 -13.35 -15.64
CA ILE A 181 -28.08 -12.21 -16.49
C ILE A 181 -28.89 -12.63 -17.75
N GLU A 182 -28.79 -13.89 -18.14
CA GLU A 182 -29.54 -14.46 -19.25
C GLU A 182 -30.93 -14.99 -18.83
N GLU A 183 -31.18 -15.13 -17.52
CA GLU A 183 -32.41 -15.71 -17.01
C GLU A 183 -33.59 -14.71 -17.12
N PRO A 184 -34.80 -15.18 -17.47
CA PRO A 184 -35.99 -14.33 -17.53
C PRO A 184 -36.30 -13.65 -16.19
N GLU A 185 -35.98 -14.29 -15.07
CA GLU A 185 -36.14 -13.76 -13.73
C GLU A 185 -35.34 -12.48 -13.54
N PHE A 186 -34.06 -12.47 -13.92
CA PHE A 186 -33.23 -11.26 -13.86
C PHE A 186 -33.75 -10.15 -14.76
N GLN A 187 -34.16 -10.49 -15.98
CA GLN A 187 -34.66 -9.52 -16.96
C GLN A 187 -36.02 -8.90 -16.51
N SER A 188 -36.77 -9.59 -15.65
CA SER A 188 -38.04 -9.10 -15.10
C SER A 188 -37.88 -8.19 -13.87
N LEU A 189 -36.68 -8.12 -13.28
CA LEU A 189 -36.37 -7.23 -12.15
C LEU A 189 -36.46 -5.76 -12.57
N ALA A 190 -36.70 -4.89 -11.60
CA ALA A 190 -36.56 -3.45 -11.81
C ALA A 190 -35.10 -3.13 -12.22
N LEU A 191 -34.93 -2.14 -13.09
CA LEU A 191 -33.61 -1.75 -13.60
C LEU A 191 -32.61 -1.41 -12.47
N ASP A 192 -33.08 -0.76 -11.40
CA ASP A 192 -32.25 -0.42 -10.26
C ASP A 192 -31.78 -1.68 -9.48
N GLU A 193 -32.61 -2.72 -9.41
CA GLU A 193 -32.23 -4.01 -8.81
C GLU A 193 -31.18 -4.74 -9.67
N GLN A 194 -31.35 -4.72 -11.00
CA GLN A 194 -30.36 -5.30 -11.92
C GLN A 194 -29.01 -4.57 -11.80
N LYS A 195 -29.03 -3.23 -11.73
CA LYS A 195 -27.81 -2.43 -11.49
C LYS A 195 -27.15 -2.76 -10.16
N GLN A 196 -27.94 -2.87 -9.10
CA GLN A 196 -27.43 -3.20 -7.77
C GLN A 196 -26.77 -4.57 -7.74
N MET A 197 -27.39 -5.59 -8.32
CA MET A 197 -26.79 -6.93 -8.42
C MET A 197 -25.48 -6.91 -9.20
N MET A 198 -25.40 -6.15 -10.29
CA MET A 198 -24.17 -6.03 -11.06
C MET A 198 -23.09 -5.27 -10.30
N LEU A 199 -23.45 -4.25 -9.51
CA LEU A 199 -22.50 -3.53 -8.64
C LEU A 199 -21.97 -4.41 -7.50
N GLU A 200 -22.81 -5.23 -6.89
CA GLU A 200 -22.41 -6.17 -5.84
C GLU A 200 -21.44 -7.24 -6.37
N MET A 201 -21.64 -7.69 -7.61
CA MET A 201 -20.73 -8.60 -8.29
C MET A 201 -19.35 -7.95 -8.52
N LEU A 202 -19.28 -6.64 -8.75
CA LEU A 202 -18.04 -5.88 -8.91
C LEU A 202 -17.38 -5.55 -7.57
N ASP A 203 -17.25 -6.51 -6.68
CA ASP A 203 -16.51 -6.30 -5.44
C ASP A 203 -15.07 -5.86 -5.76
N LEU A 204 -14.62 -4.81 -5.08
CA LEU A 204 -13.31 -4.18 -5.25
C LEU A 204 -12.14 -5.17 -5.15
N ASN A 205 -12.30 -6.23 -4.36
CA ASN A 205 -11.25 -7.23 -4.16
C ASN A 205 -11.16 -8.27 -5.28
N GLN A 206 -12.07 -8.25 -6.23
CA GLN A 206 -12.20 -9.30 -7.24
C GLN A 206 -11.60 -8.94 -8.61
N MET A 207 -11.11 -7.72 -8.79
CA MET A 207 -10.59 -7.24 -10.09
C MET A 207 -9.07 -7.30 -10.23
N TYR A 208 -8.36 -7.98 -9.33
CA TYR A 208 -6.90 -8.07 -9.36
C TYR A 208 -6.43 -9.51 -9.53
N ILE A 209 -5.49 -9.73 -10.44
CA ILE A 209 -4.80 -11.00 -10.62
C ILE A 209 -3.49 -10.94 -9.85
N SER A 210 -3.20 -11.97 -9.06
CA SER A 210 -1.91 -12.07 -8.38
C SER A 210 -0.78 -12.36 -9.38
N LEU A 211 0.44 -11.94 -9.05
CA LEU A 211 1.61 -12.21 -9.90
C LEU A 211 1.79 -13.72 -10.17
N SER A 212 1.50 -14.56 -9.17
CA SER A 212 1.60 -16.02 -9.28
C SER A 212 0.60 -16.64 -10.25
N GLU A 213 -0.53 -15.98 -10.50
CA GLU A 213 -1.62 -16.46 -11.35
C GLU A 213 -1.63 -15.84 -12.76
N MET A 214 -0.78 -14.85 -12.98
CA MET A 214 -0.77 -14.03 -14.19
C MET A 214 -0.58 -14.82 -15.49
N ASP A 215 0.09 -15.97 -15.41
CA ASP A 215 0.39 -16.84 -16.55
C ASP A 215 -0.49 -18.09 -16.60
N ASP A 216 -1.45 -18.26 -15.67
CA ASP A 216 -2.36 -19.38 -15.66
C ASP A 216 -3.32 -19.33 -16.86
N GLU A 217 -3.61 -20.50 -17.43
CA GLU A 217 -4.50 -20.61 -18.60
C GLU A 217 -5.89 -20.02 -18.34
N GLN A 218 -6.39 -20.12 -17.11
CA GLN A 218 -7.69 -19.57 -16.72
C GLN A 218 -7.73 -18.04 -16.77
N PHE A 219 -6.56 -17.36 -16.74
CA PHE A 219 -6.44 -15.92 -16.85
C PHE A 219 -5.86 -15.46 -18.19
N ALA A 220 -5.76 -16.38 -19.16
CA ALA A 220 -5.26 -16.06 -20.48
C ALA A 220 -6.11 -14.98 -21.15
N GLY A 221 -5.46 -13.89 -21.56
CA GLY A 221 -6.11 -12.72 -22.17
C GLY A 221 -6.70 -11.70 -21.21
N CYS A 222 -6.57 -11.92 -19.90
CA CYS A 222 -7.01 -10.95 -18.89
C CYS A 222 -6.06 -9.74 -18.78
N LEU A 223 -4.76 -9.93 -19.01
CA LEU A 223 -3.74 -8.88 -19.06
C LEU A 223 -3.17 -8.79 -20.47
N ASN A 224 -2.97 -7.58 -20.95
CA ASN A 224 -2.18 -7.39 -22.16
C ASN A 224 -0.68 -7.61 -21.87
N ASP A 225 0.13 -7.71 -22.93
CA ASP A 225 1.56 -8.00 -22.79
C ASP A 225 2.32 -6.87 -22.09
N ASP A 226 1.89 -5.62 -22.26
CA ASP A 226 2.51 -4.46 -21.60
C ASP A 226 2.24 -4.46 -20.09
N ASP A 227 1.00 -4.76 -19.66
CA ASP A 227 0.65 -4.88 -18.24
C ASP A 227 1.39 -6.04 -17.56
N LYS A 228 1.53 -7.18 -18.27
CA LYS A 228 2.33 -8.32 -17.79
C LYS A 228 3.81 -7.96 -17.67
N ALA A 229 4.35 -7.23 -18.64
CA ALA A 229 5.74 -6.79 -18.64
C ALA A 229 6.00 -5.81 -17.48
N LEU A 230 5.09 -4.85 -17.28
CA LEU A 230 5.18 -3.88 -16.18
C LEU A 230 5.13 -4.57 -14.82
N SER A 231 4.17 -5.48 -14.62
CA SER A 231 4.06 -6.24 -13.37
C SER A 231 5.29 -7.09 -13.12
N ARG A 232 5.80 -7.80 -14.13
CA ARG A 232 7.04 -8.59 -13.99
C ARG A 232 8.25 -7.72 -13.66
N ALA A 233 8.41 -6.57 -14.31
CA ALA A 233 9.53 -5.65 -14.05
C ALA A 233 9.47 -5.11 -12.62
N PHE A 234 8.29 -4.76 -12.13
CA PHE A 234 8.09 -4.32 -10.76
C PHE A 234 8.54 -5.38 -9.74
N TYR A 235 8.12 -6.64 -9.92
CA TYR A 235 8.46 -7.72 -8.99
C TYR A 235 9.88 -8.29 -9.20
N GLN A 236 10.49 -8.17 -10.37
CA GLN A 236 11.88 -8.59 -10.60
C GLN A 236 12.88 -7.76 -9.80
N SER A 237 12.62 -6.47 -9.62
CA SER A 237 13.47 -5.61 -8.78
C SER A 237 13.52 -6.08 -7.32
N VAL A 238 12.41 -6.62 -6.82
CA VAL A 238 12.30 -7.18 -5.46
C VAL A 238 13.01 -8.55 -5.36
N LYS A 239 12.89 -9.40 -6.38
CA LYS A 239 13.51 -10.72 -6.41
C LYS A 239 15.05 -10.69 -6.46
N HIS A 240 15.61 -9.79 -7.25
CA HIS A 240 17.08 -9.62 -7.32
C HIS A 240 17.71 -9.10 -6.03
N GLN A 241 16.94 -8.41 -5.19
CA GLN A 241 17.42 -7.98 -3.87
C GLN A 241 17.32 -9.12 -2.82
N ALA A 242 16.36 -10.01 -2.94
CA ALA A 242 16.24 -11.18 -2.06
C ALA A 242 17.33 -12.23 -2.35
N GLU A 243 17.60 -12.53 -3.62
CA GLU A 243 18.63 -13.51 -4.02
C GLU A 243 20.06 -13.06 -3.69
N LYS A 244 20.33 -11.75 -3.59
CA LYS A 244 21.62 -11.24 -3.10
C LYS A 244 21.82 -11.40 -1.59
N LYS A 245 20.74 -11.56 -0.82
CA LYS A 245 20.81 -11.78 0.63
C LYS A 245 21.08 -13.24 1.01
N ASP A 246 20.68 -14.19 0.17
CA ASP A 246 20.86 -15.64 0.45
C ASP A 246 22.18 -16.20 -0.11
N GLY A 247 23.02 -15.37 -0.70
CA GLY A 247 24.28 -15.73 -1.36
C GLY A 247 25.56 -15.12 -0.76
N GLU A 248 25.47 -14.46 0.41
CA GLU A 248 26.64 -13.98 1.18
C GLU A 248 26.78 -14.66 2.54
#